data_963efb8a8956fc0f10494c4124390678
#
_entry.id   963efb8a8956fc0f10494c4124390678
#
_cell.length_a   1.000
_cell.length_b   1.000
_cell.length_c   1.000
_cell.angle_alpha   90.00
_cell.angle_beta   90.00
_cell.angle_gamma   90.00
#
_symmetry.space_group_name_H-M   'P 1'
#
loop_
_entity.id
_entity.type
_entity.pdbx_description
1 polymer ?
#
loop_
_entity_poly.entity_id
_entity_poly.type
_entity_poly.pdbx_seq_one_letter_code
_entity_poly.pdbx_strand_id
1 'polypeptide(L)'
;METKTETQLSIVAKQLNTSIESVLGQKHLLGFERAYAISKAITELSEILTPEYMKPILAMQGNRLGFKTDKDNKGGYSPDVVKTCLIEAVLLGVQPYGNQFNIIAGNMYLTKEGCGYLLSNYEGLKQTIVCGLPNINPAKTSAFIEATINWSLNGGPTNTMKIPIALKMDQYTSVDALVGKATRKARAWLLSNLTGIEIPEGEVKDAIIIESKPAPKTKEEIELERIKAMLSDCTTIEEVSNLEASCPDVDFTLFVTRKEEIENGK
;
A
#
# COMPACT_ATOMS: atom_id res chain seq x y z
N MET A 1 -8.37 -29.54 18.64
CA MET A 1 -8.77 -28.11 18.36
C MET A 1 -8.24 -27.60 17.06
N GLU A 2 -7.10 -28.08 16.54
CA GLU A 2 -6.45 -27.65 15.29
C GLU A 2 -7.27 -27.89 14.01
N THR A 3 -7.97 -29.02 13.92
CA THR A 3 -8.73 -29.37 12.69
C THR A 3 -9.93 -28.49 12.38
N LYS A 4 -10.57 -27.85 13.36
CA LYS A 4 -11.71 -26.95 13.12
C LYS A 4 -11.27 -25.59 12.58
N THR A 5 -10.15 -25.06 13.05
CA THR A 5 -9.60 -23.76 12.64
C THR A 5 -9.04 -23.82 11.22
N GLU A 6 -8.32 -24.91 10.87
CA GLU A 6 -7.82 -25.11 9.49
C GLU A 6 -8.95 -25.24 8.47
N THR A 7 -10.04 -25.93 8.84
CA THR A 7 -11.20 -26.04 7.94
C THR A 7 -11.90 -24.69 7.71
N GLN A 8 -12.01 -23.84 8.74
CA GLN A 8 -12.60 -22.51 8.61
C GLN A 8 -11.72 -21.58 7.75
N LEU A 9 -10.42 -21.55 7.96
CA LEU A 9 -9.47 -20.78 7.14
C LEU A 9 -9.53 -21.20 5.66
N SER A 10 -9.64 -22.50 5.39
CA SER A 10 -9.78 -23.01 4.01
C SER A 10 -11.09 -22.57 3.35
N ILE A 11 -12.19 -22.52 4.08
CA ILE A 11 -13.49 -22.05 3.59
C ILE A 11 -13.41 -20.54 3.26
N VAL A 12 -12.85 -19.76 4.18
CA VAL A 12 -12.69 -18.31 3.98
C VAL A 12 -11.77 -18.00 2.80
N ALA A 13 -10.65 -18.71 2.66
CA ALA A 13 -9.77 -18.55 1.50
C ALA A 13 -10.49 -18.84 0.19
N LYS A 14 -11.36 -19.85 0.13
CA LYS A 14 -12.18 -20.12 -1.06
C LYS A 14 -13.19 -19.01 -1.32
N GLN A 15 -13.85 -18.48 -0.30
CA GLN A 15 -14.78 -17.36 -0.45
C GLN A 15 -14.08 -16.11 -0.99
N LEU A 16 -12.89 -15.77 -0.43
CA LEU A 16 -12.07 -14.67 -0.91
C LEU A 16 -11.71 -14.83 -2.39
N ASN A 17 -11.25 -16.04 -2.79
CA ASN A 17 -10.94 -16.33 -4.19
C ASN A 17 -12.17 -16.21 -5.09
N THR A 18 -13.34 -16.70 -4.66
CA THR A 18 -14.59 -16.60 -5.43
C THR A 18 -14.96 -15.14 -5.70
N SER A 19 -14.89 -14.26 -4.69
CA SER A 19 -15.17 -12.83 -4.85
C SER A 19 -14.18 -12.16 -5.81
N ILE A 20 -12.88 -12.52 -5.74
CA ILE A 20 -11.84 -12.01 -6.64
C ILE A 20 -12.09 -12.51 -8.09
N GLU A 21 -12.30 -13.80 -8.27
CA GLU A 21 -12.53 -14.43 -9.56
C GLU A 21 -13.80 -13.89 -10.25
N SER A 22 -14.82 -13.56 -9.47
CA SER A 22 -16.05 -12.93 -10.00
C SER A 22 -15.78 -11.60 -10.69
N VAL A 23 -14.78 -10.83 -10.24
CA VAL A 23 -14.37 -9.56 -10.86
C VAL A 23 -13.39 -9.80 -11.99
N LEU A 24 -12.35 -10.62 -11.78
CA LEU A 24 -11.30 -10.87 -12.76
C LEU A 24 -11.80 -11.64 -13.99
N GLY A 25 -12.76 -12.54 -13.80
CA GLY A 25 -13.39 -13.32 -14.90
C GLY A 25 -14.34 -12.49 -15.76
N GLN A 26 -14.88 -11.38 -15.24
CA GLN A 26 -15.87 -10.54 -15.93
C GLN A 26 -15.22 -9.39 -16.71
N LYS A 27 -14.14 -9.66 -17.45
CA LYS A 27 -13.40 -8.63 -18.23
C LYS A 27 -14.24 -7.96 -19.32
N HIS A 28 -15.34 -8.58 -19.74
CA HIS A 28 -16.26 -8.04 -20.74
C HIS A 28 -17.20 -6.94 -20.21
N LEU A 29 -17.35 -6.83 -18.87
CA LEU A 29 -18.16 -5.78 -18.28
C LEU A 29 -17.49 -4.42 -18.43
N LEU A 30 -18.26 -3.40 -18.79
CA LEU A 30 -17.81 -2.03 -18.98
C LEU A 30 -18.68 -1.06 -18.18
N GLY A 31 -18.16 0.16 -18.01
CA GLY A 31 -18.90 1.25 -17.40
C GLY A 31 -19.42 0.93 -15.98
N PHE A 32 -20.70 1.20 -15.74
CA PHE A 32 -21.31 1.01 -14.42
C PHE A 32 -21.41 -0.46 -14.00
N GLU A 33 -21.62 -1.39 -14.92
CA GLU A 33 -21.65 -2.82 -14.57
C GLU A 33 -20.31 -3.27 -13.99
N ARG A 34 -19.22 -2.86 -14.60
CA ARG A 34 -17.88 -3.11 -14.08
C ARG A 34 -17.63 -2.43 -12.74
N ALA A 35 -18.06 -1.17 -12.60
CA ALA A 35 -17.94 -0.41 -11.36
C ALA A 35 -18.71 -1.07 -10.21
N TYR A 36 -19.93 -1.53 -10.46
CA TYR A 36 -20.74 -2.24 -9.44
C TYR A 36 -20.12 -3.59 -9.06
N ALA A 37 -19.61 -4.36 -10.02
CA ALA A 37 -18.94 -5.63 -9.74
C ALA A 37 -17.71 -5.44 -8.84
N ILE A 38 -16.87 -4.44 -9.13
CA ILE A 38 -15.71 -4.08 -8.31
C ILE A 38 -16.15 -3.60 -6.92
N SER A 39 -17.12 -2.69 -6.83
CA SER A 39 -17.62 -2.15 -5.57
C SER A 39 -18.19 -3.26 -4.67
N LYS A 40 -18.96 -4.18 -5.24
CA LYS A 40 -19.49 -5.35 -4.53
C LYS A 40 -18.37 -6.22 -3.99
N ALA A 41 -17.35 -6.53 -4.81
CA ALA A 41 -16.22 -7.33 -4.36
C ALA A 41 -15.40 -6.63 -3.25
N ILE A 42 -15.20 -5.31 -3.32
CA ILE A 42 -14.55 -4.54 -2.25
C ILE A 42 -15.31 -4.70 -0.94
N THR A 43 -16.65 -4.58 -0.96
CA THR A 43 -17.49 -4.74 0.22
C THR A 43 -17.39 -6.16 0.79
N GLU A 44 -17.59 -7.18 -0.04
CA GLU A 44 -17.50 -8.60 0.37
C GLU A 44 -16.12 -8.94 0.95
N LEU A 45 -15.03 -8.55 0.28
CA LEU A 45 -13.68 -8.78 0.77
C LEU A 45 -13.42 -8.05 2.09
N SER A 46 -13.95 -6.83 2.24
CA SER A 46 -13.82 -6.05 3.47
C SER A 46 -14.55 -6.68 4.65
N GLU A 47 -15.69 -7.30 4.43
CA GLU A 47 -16.46 -8.02 5.45
C GLU A 47 -15.79 -9.35 5.85
N ILE A 48 -15.29 -10.11 4.88
CA ILE A 48 -14.65 -11.41 5.11
C ILE A 48 -13.29 -11.24 5.80
N LEU A 49 -12.49 -10.23 5.44
CA LEU A 49 -11.18 -9.94 6.01
C LEU A 49 -11.29 -9.30 7.41
N THR A 50 -11.83 -10.05 8.36
CA THR A 50 -11.87 -9.68 9.78
C THR A 50 -10.46 -9.59 10.38
N PRO A 51 -10.25 -8.98 11.57
CA PRO A 51 -8.96 -8.94 12.24
C PRO A 51 -8.32 -10.32 12.43
N GLU A 52 -9.13 -11.35 12.64
CA GLU A 52 -8.66 -12.75 12.78
C GLU A 52 -8.04 -13.26 11.47
N TYR A 53 -8.72 -13.06 10.34
CA TYR A 53 -8.24 -13.48 9.02
C TYR A 53 -7.13 -12.60 8.47
N MET A 54 -7.04 -11.35 8.91
CA MET A 54 -5.92 -10.46 8.58
C MET A 54 -4.63 -10.83 9.31
N LYS A 55 -4.70 -11.47 10.49
CA LYS A 55 -3.52 -11.78 11.30
C LYS A 55 -2.41 -12.55 10.56
N PRO A 56 -2.67 -13.66 9.85
CA PRO A 56 -1.63 -14.34 9.07
C PRO A 56 -1.12 -13.49 7.89
N ILE A 57 -1.95 -12.65 7.30
CA ILE A 57 -1.56 -11.75 6.19
C ILE A 57 -0.65 -10.65 6.70
N LEU A 58 -0.92 -10.09 7.87
CA LEU A 58 -0.06 -9.08 8.49
C LEU A 58 1.35 -9.62 8.78
N ALA A 59 1.50 -10.91 9.05
CA ALA A 59 2.80 -11.56 9.21
C ALA A 59 3.63 -11.60 7.90
N MET A 60 3.00 -11.38 6.75
CA MET A 60 3.67 -11.29 5.45
C MET A 60 4.22 -9.90 5.15
N GLN A 61 3.81 -8.87 5.91
CA GLN A 61 4.31 -7.51 5.77
C GLN A 61 5.79 -7.44 6.15
N GLY A 62 6.62 -6.88 5.28
CA GLY A 62 8.08 -6.85 5.44
C GLY A 62 8.78 -8.20 5.21
N ASN A 63 8.02 -9.29 5.04
CA ASN A 63 8.57 -10.61 4.82
C ASN A 63 9.01 -10.78 3.35
N ARG A 64 10.10 -11.54 3.15
CA ARG A 64 10.61 -11.84 1.81
C ARG A 64 9.61 -12.60 0.93
N LEU A 65 8.77 -13.44 1.52
CA LEU A 65 7.75 -14.21 0.80
C LEU A 65 6.43 -13.45 0.62
N GLY A 66 6.28 -12.34 1.31
CA GLY A 66 5.08 -11.51 1.27
C GLY A 66 5.25 -10.26 0.42
N PHE A 67 5.04 -9.10 1.01
CA PHE A 67 5.13 -7.78 0.40
C PHE A 67 5.92 -6.82 1.30
N LYS A 68 6.60 -5.86 0.67
CA LYS A 68 7.43 -4.88 1.39
C LYS A 68 6.67 -3.58 1.62
N THR A 69 7.13 -2.84 2.62
CA THR A 69 6.63 -1.49 2.90
C THR A 69 7.78 -0.53 3.16
N ASP A 70 7.53 0.76 2.98
CA ASP A 70 8.48 1.81 3.39
C ASP A 70 8.58 1.97 4.92
N LYS A 71 7.76 1.22 5.68
CA LYS A 71 7.75 1.17 7.14
C LYS A 71 8.22 -0.16 7.73
N ASP A 72 8.82 -1.04 6.96
CA ASP A 72 9.28 -2.36 7.45
C ASP A 72 10.14 -2.26 8.72
N ASN A 73 11.01 -1.24 8.79
CA ASN A 73 11.88 -0.98 9.96
C ASN A 73 11.18 -0.17 11.08
N LYS A 74 9.89 0.16 10.93
CA LYS A 74 9.11 0.99 11.86
C LYS A 74 7.84 0.29 12.35
N GLY A 75 7.81 -1.05 12.29
CA GLY A 75 6.68 -1.86 12.71
C GLY A 75 5.57 -2.03 11.66
N GLY A 76 5.78 -1.52 10.43
CA GLY A 76 4.84 -1.69 9.33
C GLY A 76 3.64 -0.74 9.37
N TYR A 77 2.62 -1.04 8.58
CA TYR A 77 1.34 -0.34 8.52
C TYR A 77 0.27 -1.00 9.40
N SER A 78 -0.72 -0.23 9.79
CA SER A 78 -1.89 -0.73 10.52
C SER A 78 -2.67 -1.77 9.70
N PRO A 79 -3.43 -2.66 10.37
CA PRO A 79 -4.26 -3.67 9.71
C PRO A 79 -5.20 -3.09 8.64
N ASP A 80 -5.79 -1.92 8.88
CA ASP A 80 -6.74 -1.30 7.95
C ASP A 80 -6.07 -0.82 6.68
N VAL A 81 -4.87 -0.20 6.77
CA VAL A 81 -4.09 0.21 5.59
C VAL A 81 -3.68 -1.02 4.78
N VAL A 82 -3.15 -2.06 5.45
CA VAL A 82 -2.77 -3.32 4.78
C VAL A 82 -3.97 -3.96 4.11
N LYS A 83 -5.12 -4.00 4.78
CA LYS A 83 -6.37 -4.56 4.24
C LYS A 83 -6.82 -3.83 2.98
N THR A 84 -6.84 -2.50 2.99
CA THR A 84 -7.21 -1.68 1.83
C THR A 84 -6.27 -1.94 0.65
N CYS A 85 -4.96 -1.87 0.87
CA CYS A 85 -3.96 -2.14 -0.17
C CYS A 85 -4.01 -3.59 -0.69
N LEU A 86 -4.29 -4.56 0.18
CA LEU A 86 -4.46 -5.96 -0.20
C LEU A 86 -5.66 -6.15 -1.11
N ILE A 87 -6.82 -5.58 -0.76
CA ILE A 87 -8.04 -5.66 -1.59
C ILE A 87 -7.78 -5.06 -2.97
N GLU A 88 -7.15 -3.89 -3.03
CA GLU A 88 -6.75 -3.26 -4.29
C GLU A 88 -5.84 -4.17 -5.11
N ALA A 89 -4.79 -4.73 -4.51
CA ALA A 89 -3.83 -5.60 -5.17
C ALA A 89 -4.49 -6.85 -5.77
N VAL A 90 -5.32 -7.57 -5.00
CA VAL A 90 -5.94 -8.80 -5.48
C VAL A 90 -7.02 -8.55 -6.54
N LEU A 91 -7.72 -7.43 -6.48
CA LEU A 91 -8.69 -7.02 -7.52
C LEU A 91 -8.01 -6.53 -8.80
N LEU A 92 -6.74 -6.11 -8.75
CA LEU A 92 -5.90 -5.93 -9.93
C LEU A 92 -5.36 -7.25 -10.50
N GLY A 93 -5.48 -8.35 -9.77
CA GLY A 93 -5.08 -9.70 -10.19
C GLY A 93 -3.70 -10.12 -9.70
N VAL A 94 -3.03 -9.35 -8.82
CA VAL A 94 -1.76 -9.78 -8.22
C VAL A 94 -1.97 -10.57 -6.94
N GLN A 95 -0.98 -11.34 -6.56
CA GLN A 95 -1.04 -12.22 -5.40
C GLN A 95 -0.52 -11.53 -4.14
N PRO A 96 -1.04 -11.86 -2.95
CA PRO A 96 -0.57 -11.32 -1.68
C PRO A 96 0.79 -11.88 -1.22
N TYR A 97 1.50 -12.59 -2.09
CA TYR A 97 2.82 -13.18 -1.84
C TYR A 97 3.75 -12.95 -3.03
N GLY A 98 5.04 -13.26 -2.84
CA GLY A 98 6.04 -13.15 -3.90
C GLY A 98 6.40 -11.72 -4.26
N ASN A 99 6.18 -10.79 -3.35
CA ASN A 99 6.53 -9.37 -3.51
C ASN A 99 5.95 -8.74 -4.78
N GLN A 100 4.68 -9.07 -5.11
CA GLN A 100 4.03 -8.57 -6.33
C GLN A 100 3.52 -7.13 -6.19
N PHE A 101 3.35 -6.65 -4.97
CA PHE A 101 3.06 -5.25 -4.67
C PHE A 101 3.84 -4.80 -3.42
N ASN A 102 3.94 -3.49 -3.26
CA ASN A 102 4.49 -2.84 -2.08
C ASN A 102 3.46 -1.86 -1.52
N ILE A 103 3.57 -1.54 -0.23
CA ILE A 103 2.81 -0.46 0.38
C ILE A 103 3.77 0.70 0.66
N ILE A 104 3.55 1.85 0.02
CA ILE A 104 4.40 3.03 0.13
C ILE A 104 3.50 4.24 0.41
N ALA A 105 3.77 4.99 1.46
CA ALA A 105 2.97 6.12 1.91
C ALA A 105 1.47 5.76 2.06
N GLY A 106 1.17 4.52 2.49
CA GLY A 106 -0.19 4.02 2.68
C GLY A 106 -0.95 3.62 1.41
N ASN A 107 -0.30 3.61 0.25
CA ASN A 107 -0.88 3.22 -1.04
C ASN A 107 -0.24 1.95 -1.58
N MET A 108 -1.01 1.20 -2.38
CA MET A 108 -0.53 0.02 -3.09
C MET A 108 0.22 0.40 -4.37
N TYR A 109 1.37 -0.22 -4.61
CA TYR A 109 2.17 -0.06 -5.82
C TYR A 109 2.60 -1.41 -6.38
N LEU A 110 2.36 -1.63 -7.67
CA LEU A 110 2.84 -2.82 -8.36
C LEU A 110 4.36 -2.82 -8.46
N THR A 111 4.95 -3.96 -8.11
CA THR A 111 6.39 -4.18 -8.26
C THR A 111 6.73 -4.67 -9.68
N LYS A 112 8.03 -4.84 -9.95
CA LYS A 112 8.52 -5.50 -11.15
C LYS A 112 7.96 -6.94 -11.28
N GLU A 113 7.86 -7.64 -10.16
CA GLU A 113 7.32 -9.00 -10.05
C GLU A 113 5.82 -9.01 -10.33
N GLY A 114 5.06 -8.05 -9.75
CA GLY A 114 3.62 -7.93 -9.98
C GLY A 114 3.28 -7.60 -11.43
N CYS A 115 3.92 -6.60 -12.02
CA CYS A 115 3.76 -6.32 -13.46
C CYS A 115 4.15 -7.53 -14.33
N GLY A 116 5.23 -8.23 -13.96
CA GLY A 116 5.66 -9.43 -14.65
C GLY A 116 4.63 -10.56 -14.57
N TYR A 117 4.06 -10.78 -13.39
CA TYR A 117 3.00 -11.77 -13.18
C TYR A 117 1.76 -11.48 -14.02
N LEU A 118 1.27 -10.24 -14.00
CA LEU A 118 0.11 -9.82 -14.78
C LEU A 118 0.33 -9.99 -16.28
N LEU A 119 1.50 -9.60 -16.79
CA LEU A 119 1.87 -9.78 -18.20
C LEU A 119 2.01 -11.26 -18.60
N SER A 120 2.56 -12.09 -17.71
CA SER A 120 2.70 -13.54 -17.97
C SER A 120 1.36 -14.28 -18.00
N ASN A 121 0.36 -13.76 -17.30
CA ASN A 121 -0.99 -14.31 -17.24
C ASN A 121 -1.97 -13.57 -18.18
N TYR A 122 -1.47 -12.62 -18.99
CA TYR A 122 -2.31 -11.92 -19.96
C TYR A 122 -2.59 -12.84 -21.16
N GLU A 123 -3.87 -13.14 -21.36
CA GLU A 123 -4.30 -14.10 -22.37
C GLU A 123 -3.84 -13.71 -23.78
N GLY A 124 -3.23 -14.66 -24.48
CA GLY A 124 -2.74 -14.48 -25.84
C GLY A 124 -1.52 -13.58 -26.00
N LEU A 125 -0.97 -13.04 -24.91
CA LEU A 125 0.21 -12.17 -24.96
C LEU A 125 1.50 -13.00 -25.08
N LYS A 126 2.31 -12.67 -26.09
CA LYS A 126 3.74 -13.01 -26.13
C LYS A 126 4.53 -11.73 -26.08
N GLN A 127 5.53 -11.64 -25.20
CA GLN A 127 6.29 -10.40 -25.02
C GLN A 127 7.76 -10.68 -24.65
N THR A 128 8.63 -9.74 -25.07
CA THR A 128 10.03 -9.69 -24.67
C THR A 128 10.40 -8.24 -24.37
N ILE A 129 11.02 -8.02 -23.23
CA ILE A 129 11.48 -6.69 -22.78
C ILE A 129 12.99 -6.77 -22.54
N VAL A 130 13.73 -5.96 -23.27
CA VAL A 130 15.19 -5.85 -23.16
C VAL A 130 15.55 -4.43 -22.78
N CYS A 131 16.20 -4.26 -21.64
CA CYS A 131 16.78 -2.98 -21.22
C CYS A 131 18.25 -2.92 -21.64
N GLY A 132 18.62 -1.81 -22.27
CA GLY A 132 20.01 -1.52 -22.62
C GLY A 132 20.87 -1.19 -21.38
N LEU A 133 22.13 -0.87 -21.62
CA LEU A 133 23.03 -0.41 -20.55
C LEU A 133 22.64 0.99 -20.08
N PRO A 134 22.77 1.28 -18.78
CA PRO A 134 22.53 2.61 -18.25
C PRO A 134 23.56 3.63 -18.78
N ASN A 135 23.07 4.72 -19.36
CA ASN A 135 23.88 5.91 -19.61
C ASN A 135 23.75 6.84 -18.40
N ILE A 136 24.79 6.90 -17.58
CA ILE A 136 24.81 7.63 -16.31
C ILE A 136 25.38 9.01 -16.56
N ASN A 137 24.71 10.05 -16.08
CA ASN A 137 25.21 11.42 -16.18
C ASN A 137 26.51 11.62 -15.36
N PRO A 138 27.39 12.57 -15.74
CA PRO A 138 28.66 12.80 -15.04
C PRO A 138 28.50 13.11 -13.54
N ALA A 139 27.41 13.77 -13.16
CA ALA A 139 27.11 14.10 -11.76
C ALA A 139 26.54 12.91 -10.95
N LYS A 140 26.30 11.75 -11.58
CA LYS A 140 25.73 10.54 -10.97
C LYS A 140 24.40 10.77 -10.21
N THR A 141 23.59 11.70 -10.71
CA THR A 141 22.28 12.04 -10.14
C THR A 141 21.12 11.42 -10.94
N SER A 142 21.39 11.04 -12.19
CA SER A 142 20.42 10.44 -13.09
C SER A 142 21.06 9.47 -14.05
N ALA A 143 20.29 8.53 -14.54
CA ALA A 143 20.64 7.62 -15.59
C ALA A 143 19.53 7.54 -16.64
N PHE A 144 19.89 7.16 -17.84
CA PHE A 144 18.98 6.92 -18.94
C PHE A 144 19.19 5.50 -19.47
N ILE A 145 18.08 4.79 -19.70
CA ILE A 145 18.08 3.44 -20.24
C ILE A 145 17.07 3.38 -21.38
N GLU A 146 17.48 2.90 -22.55
CA GLU A 146 16.54 2.55 -23.61
C GLU A 146 16.00 1.14 -23.35
N ALA A 147 14.68 0.98 -23.27
CA ALA A 147 14.03 -0.33 -23.23
C ALA A 147 13.38 -0.63 -24.57
N THR A 148 13.68 -1.80 -25.14
CA THR A 148 13.02 -2.33 -26.32
C THR A 148 11.96 -3.34 -25.87
N ILE A 149 10.72 -3.08 -26.24
CA ILE A 149 9.55 -3.91 -25.93
C ILE A 149 9.02 -4.49 -27.22
N ASN A 150 8.99 -5.83 -27.32
CA ASN A 150 8.34 -6.53 -28.41
C ASN A 150 7.15 -7.29 -27.84
N TRP A 151 5.99 -7.20 -28.50
CA TRP A 151 4.81 -7.97 -28.07
C TRP A 151 3.90 -8.31 -29.25
N SER A 152 3.16 -9.39 -29.10
CA SER A 152 2.07 -9.78 -30.00
C SER A 152 0.90 -10.31 -29.18
N LEU A 153 -0.31 -10.16 -29.71
CA LEU A 153 -1.55 -10.66 -29.10
C LEU A 153 -2.17 -11.71 -30.03
N ASN A 154 -2.61 -12.84 -29.45
CA ASN A 154 -3.34 -13.91 -30.14
C ASN A 154 -2.68 -14.39 -31.44
N GLY A 155 -1.34 -14.43 -31.46
CA GLY A 155 -0.59 -14.83 -32.66
C GLY A 155 -0.57 -13.80 -33.77
N GLY A 156 -1.06 -12.60 -33.56
CA GLY A 156 -1.01 -11.49 -34.51
C GLY A 156 0.41 -10.95 -34.73
N PRO A 157 0.56 -9.87 -35.51
CA PRO A 157 1.85 -9.27 -35.82
C PRO A 157 2.58 -8.81 -34.56
N THR A 158 3.90 -8.90 -34.61
CA THR A 158 4.75 -8.38 -33.52
C THR A 158 4.86 -6.87 -33.60
N ASN A 159 4.47 -6.22 -32.52
CA ASN A 159 4.70 -4.80 -32.32
C ASN A 159 6.06 -4.61 -31.65
N THR A 160 6.75 -3.53 -31.98
CA THR A 160 8.03 -3.16 -31.36
C THR A 160 7.99 -1.69 -30.97
N MET A 161 8.35 -1.41 -29.71
CA MET A 161 8.48 -0.05 -29.21
C MET A 161 9.80 0.11 -28.46
N LYS A 162 10.48 1.22 -28.72
CA LYS A 162 11.63 1.65 -27.92
C LYS A 162 11.20 2.82 -27.06
N ILE A 163 11.34 2.67 -25.76
CA ILE A 163 11.00 3.72 -24.80
C ILE A 163 12.24 4.22 -24.07
N PRO A 164 12.43 5.53 -24.02
CA PRO A 164 13.46 6.16 -23.21
C PRO A 164 13.01 6.21 -21.76
N ILE A 165 13.80 5.64 -20.85
CA ILE A 165 13.49 5.60 -19.42
C ILE A 165 14.51 6.44 -18.67
N ALA A 166 14.06 7.58 -18.15
CA ALA A 166 14.84 8.40 -17.24
C ALA A 166 14.69 7.90 -15.80
N LEU A 167 15.79 7.78 -15.09
CA LEU A 167 15.87 7.28 -13.72
C LEU A 167 16.65 8.25 -12.84
N LYS A 168 16.11 8.57 -11.68
CA LYS A 168 16.87 9.25 -10.63
C LYS A 168 17.79 8.23 -9.95
N MET A 169 18.97 8.65 -9.59
CA MET A 169 19.93 7.85 -8.86
C MET A 169 20.63 8.66 -7.77
N ASP A 170 21.20 7.97 -6.82
CA ASP A 170 22.09 8.50 -5.80
C ASP A 170 23.42 7.74 -5.82
N GLN A 171 24.35 8.15 -4.99
CA GLN A 171 25.69 7.55 -4.93
C GLN A 171 25.72 6.06 -4.56
N TYR A 172 24.61 5.52 -4.01
CA TYR A 172 24.50 4.11 -3.62
C TYR A 172 23.72 3.28 -4.65
N THR A 173 23.20 3.90 -5.71
CA THR A 173 22.40 3.20 -6.72
C THR A 173 23.30 2.36 -7.62
N SER A 174 23.15 1.03 -7.55
CA SER A 174 23.89 0.10 -8.41
C SER A 174 23.32 0.05 -9.82
N VAL A 175 24.13 -0.44 -10.79
CA VAL A 175 23.69 -0.69 -12.16
C VAL A 175 22.49 -1.67 -12.18
N ASP A 176 22.54 -2.74 -11.38
CA ASP A 176 21.45 -3.72 -11.29
C ASP A 176 20.16 -3.08 -10.78
N ALA A 177 20.25 -2.14 -9.82
CA ALA A 177 19.10 -1.40 -9.33
C ALA A 177 18.50 -0.50 -10.44
N LEU A 178 19.33 0.15 -11.26
CA LEU A 178 18.87 0.95 -12.40
C LEU A 178 18.16 0.07 -13.45
N VAL A 179 18.77 -1.07 -13.83
CA VAL A 179 18.14 -2.01 -14.76
C VAL A 179 16.84 -2.58 -14.19
N GLY A 180 16.81 -2.88 -12.89
CA GLY A 180 15.58 -3.32 -12.21
C GLY A 180 14.46 -2.29 -12.26
N LYS A 181 14.78 -1.01 -12.00
CA LYS A 181 13.83 0.11 -12.13
C LYS A 181 13.35 0.29 -13.57
N ALA A 182 14.27 0.24 -14.54
CA ALA A 182 13.92 0.34 -15.97
C ALA A 182 12.99 -0.80 -16.40
N THR A 183 13.30 -2.04 -16.01
CA THR A 183 12.47 -3.21 -16.30
C THR A 183 11.06 -3.05 -15.71
N ARG A 184 10.93 -2.52 -14.47
CA ARG A 184 9.64 -2.25 -13.87
C ARG A 184 8.85 -1.24 -14.69
N LYS A 185 9.46 -0.10 -15.04
CA LYS A 185 8.82 0.95 -15.86
C LYS A 185 8.40 0.43 -17.25
N ALA A 186 9.24 -0.36 -17.91
CA ALA A 186 8.92 -0.97 -19.20
C ALA A 186 7.74 -1.95 -19.11
N ARG A 187 7.69 -2.79 -18.07
CA ARG A 187 6.57 -3.69 -17.80
C ARG A 187 5.28 -2.93 -17.49
N ALA A 188 5.36 -1.90 -16.65
CA ALA A 188 4.23 -1.05 -16.31
C ALA A 188 3.69 -0.34 -17.56
N TRP A 189 4.57 0.18 -18.41
CA TRP A 189 4.19 0.80 -19.68
C TRP A 189 3.44 -0.18 -20.59
N LEU A 190 3.96 -1.40 -20.78
CA LEU A 190 3.28 -2.41 -21.61
C LEU A 190 1.92 -2.80 -21.04
N LEU A 191 1.86 -3.04 -19.71
CA LEU A 191 0.62 -3.40 -19.02
C LEU A 191 -0.43 -2.29 -19.15
N SER A 192 -0.03 -1.02 -18.95
CA SER A 192 -0.90 0.15 -19.13
C SER A 192 -1.44 0.24 -20.56
N ASN A 193 -0.60 0.04 -21.56
CA ASN A 193 -1.02 0.06 -22.97
C ASN A 193 -1.99 -1.08 -23.35
N LEU A 194 -1.84 -2.26 -22.72
CA LEU A 194 -2.71 -3.40 -22.98
C LEU A 194 -4.05 -3.29 -22.23
N THR A 195 -4.07 -2.70 -21.05
CA THR A 195 -5.26 -2.67 -20.18
C THR A 195 -5.98 -1.33 -20.21
N GLY A 196 -5.34 -0.25 -20.65
CA GLY A 196 -5.84 1.12 -20.52
C GLY A 196 -5.85 1.65 -19.09
N ILE A 197 -5.26 0.92 -18.13
CA ILE A 197 -5.19 1.32 -16.72
C ILE A 197 -3.84 1.98 -16.47
N GLU A 198 -3.85 3.19 -15.89
CA GLU A 198 -2.63 3.85 -15.43
C GLU A 198 -2.04 3.08 -14.24
N ILE A 199 -0.74 2.75 -14.33
CA ILE A 199 -0.02 2.08 -13.27
C ILE A 199 0.88 3.10 -12.58
N PRO A 200 0.57 3.46 -11.31
CA PRO A 200 1.34 4.46 -10.59
C PRO A 200 2.81 4.09 -10.45
N GLU A 201 3.69 5.05 -10.67
CA GLU A 201 5.12 4.91 -10.44
C GLU A 201 5.43 5.12 -8.94
N GLY A 202 5.49 4.01 -8.17
CA GLY A 202 5.90 4.04 -6.76
C GLY A 202 7.41 4.20 -6.62
N GLU A 203 7.92 5.42 -6.66
CA GLU A 203 9.27 5.73 -6.19
C GLU A 203 9.19 6.39 -4.80
N VAL A 204 9.80 5.75 -3.80
CA VAL A 204 9.79 6.19 -2.38
C VAL A 204 10.28 7.63 -2.19
N LYS A 205 11.02 8.18 -3.15
CA LYS A 205 11.53 9.56 -3.11
C LYS A 205 10.63 10.60 -3.78
N ASP A 206 9.65 10.19 -4.58
CA ASP A 206 8.70 11.09 -5.24
C ASP A 206 7.36 11.17 -4.49
N ALA A 207 7.15 10.34 -3.46
CA ALA A 207 6.16 10.64 -2.47
C ALA A 207 6.62 11.94 -1.77
N ILE A 208 6.22 13.08 -2.31
CA ILE A 208 5.98 14.26 -1.49
C ILE A 208 5.14 13.66 -0.37
N ILE A 209 5.68 13.66 0.84
CA ILE A 209 4.90 13.45 2.04
C ILE A 209 3.86 14.56 1.99
N ILE A 210 2.76 14.32 1.29
CA ILE A 210 1.51 14.92 1.67
C ILE A 210 1.31 14.23 3.00
N GLU A 211 1.79 14.90 4.07
CA GLU A 211 1.29 14.63 5.38
C GLU A 211 -0.21 14.52 5.15
N SER A 212 -0.70 13.28 5.22
CA SER A 212 -2.15 13.06 5.21
C SER A 212 -2.60 13.99 6.32
N LYS A 213 -3.30 15.07 5.96
CA LYS A 213 -3.89 15.96 6.98
C LYS A 213 -4.54 14.98 7.93
N PRO A 214 -4.15 14.95 9.20
CA PRO A 214 -4.75 14.06 10.16
C PRO A 214 -6.26 14.18 9.94
N ALA A 215 -6.96 13.07 9.89
CA ALA A 215 -8.40 13.07 9.76
C ALA A 215 -8.93 14.18 10.70
N PRO A 216 -9.85 15.03 10.24
CA PRO A 216 -10.28 16.17 11.05
C PRO A 216 -10.63 15.61 12.42
N LYS A 217 -9.87 16.04 13.43
CA LYS A 217 -10.04 15.58 14.81
C LYS A 217 -11.50 15.70 15.17
N THR A 218 -12.05 14.70 15.82
CA THR A 218 -13.40 14.77 16.35
C THR A 218 -13.50 15.94 17.34
N LYS A 219 -14.70 16.46 17.55
CA LYS A 219 -14.89 17.54 18.55
C LYS A 219 -14.38 17.12 19.93
N GLU A 220 -14.51 15.83 20.26
CA GLU A 220 -14.03 15.23 21.51
C GLU A 220 -12.50 15.21 21.59
N GLU A 221 -11.81 14.88 20.49
CA GLU A 221 -10.34 14.91 20.45
C GLU A 221 -9.78 16.33 20.54
N ILE A 222 -10.44 17.31 19.91
CA ILE A 222 -10.04 18.72 19.99
C ILE A 222 -10.21 19.23 21.43
N GLU A 223 -11.33 18.89 22.08
CA GLU A 223 -11.61 19.31 23.45
C GLU A 223 -10.65 18.65 24.45
N LEU A 224 -10.32 17.36 24.25
CA LEU A 224 -9.34 16.64 25.07
C LEU A 224 -7.93 17.25 24.95
N GLU A 225 -7.50 17.66 23.76
CA GLU A 225 -6.21 18.34 23.58
C GLU A 225 -6.20 19.73 24.26
N ARG A 226 -7.30 20.45 24.15
CA ARG A 226 -7.46 21.74 24.83
C ARG A 226 -7.33 21.59 26.36
N ILE A 227 -8.00 20.59 26.93
CA ILE A 227 -7.94 20.32 28.38
C ILE A 227 -6.53 19.89 28.77
N LYS A 228 -5.84 19.05 27.98
CA LYS A 228 -4.44 18.67 28.22
C LYS A 228 -3.50 19.90 28.21
N ALA A 229 -3.71 20.84 27.30
CA ALA A 229 -2.94 22.08 27.25
C ALA A 229 -3.19 22.95 28.50
N MET A 230 -4.46 23.14 28.88
CA MET A 230 -4.80 23.88 30.09
C MET A 230 -4.23 23.21 31.34
N LEU A 231 -4.21 21.88 31.41
CA LEU A 231 -3.64 21.11 32.51
C LEU A 231 -2.12 21.30 32.61
N SER A 232 -1.42 21.38 31.46
CA SER A 232 0.03 21.63 31.45
C SER A 232 0.40 23.02 31.97
N ASP A 233 -0.49 24.00 31.84
CA ASP A 233 -0.30 25.38 32.32
C ASP A 233 -0.61 25.54 33.80
N CYS A 234 -1.31 24.59 34.45
CA CYS A 234 -1.60 24.61 35.87
C CYS A 234 -0.31 24.39 36.67
N THR A 235 -0.03 25.30 37.62
CA THR A 235 1.16 25.26 38.45
C THR A 235 0.86 24.91 39.91
N THR A 236 -0.41 24.89 40.30
CA THR A 236 -0.88 24.57 41.65
C THR A 236 -1.97 23.50 41.65
N ILE A 237 -2.05 22.74 42.76
CA ILE A 237 -3.07 21.69 42.91
C ILE A 237 -4.49 22.30 42.90
N GLU A 238 -4.64 23.52 43.39
CA GLU A 238 -5.92 24.24 43.42
C GLU A 238 -6.41 24.55 41.98
N GLU A 239 -5.50 25.00 41.08
CA GLU A 239 -5.81 25.24 39.67
C GLU A 239 -6.23 23.94 38.98
N VAL A 240 -5.52 22.82 39.20
CA VAL A 240 -5.88 21.49 38.64
C VAL A 240 -7.26 21.06 39.14
N SER A 241 -7.57 21.27 40.45
CA SER A 241 -8.87 20.87 41.00
C SER A 241 -10.03 21.73 40.48
N ASN A 242 -9.80 23.01 40.21
CA ASN A 242 -10.78 23.90 39.59
C ASN A 242 -11.05 23.51 38.12
N LEU A 243 -10.00 23.12 37.39
CA LEU A 243 -10.14 22.64 36.02
C LEU A 243 -10.88 21.29 35.95
N GLU A 244 -10.56 20.37 36.87
CA GLU A 244 -11.26 19.09 37.02
C GLU A 244 -12.76 19.28 37.26
N ALA A 245 -13.14 20.17 38.16
CA ALA A 245 -14.54 20.47 38.43
C ALA A 245 -15.30 21.06 37.21
N SER A 246 -14.58 21.69 36.29
CA SER A 246 -15.13 22.28 35.07
C SER A 246 -15.28 21.26 33.92
N CYS A 247 -14.68 20.07 34.02
CA CYS A 247 -14.59 19.07 32.95
C CYS A 247 -15.03 17.68 33.45
N PRO A 248 -16.29 17.48 33.85
CA PRO A 248 -16.77 16.27 34.53
C PRO A 248 -16.74 15.02 33.64
N ASP A 249 -16.71 15.17 32.30
CA ASP A 249 -16.75 14.08 31.34
C ASP A 249 -15.34 13.63 30.87
N VAL A 250 -14.28 14.17 31.46
CA VAL A 250 -12.89 13.87 31.10
C VAL A 250 -12.30 12.82 32.04
N ASP A 251 -11.45 11.95 31.51
CA ASP A 251 -10.79 10.89 32.28
C ASP A 251 -10.05 11.48 33.50
N PHE A 252 -10.53 11.14 34.67
CA PHE A 252 -10.02 11.57 35.96
C PHE A 252 -8.51 11.31 36.16
N THR A 253 -7.98 10.29 35.54
CA THR A 253 -6.56 9.90 35.65
C THR A 253 -5.61 11.00 35.19
N LEU A 254 -6.02 11.86 34.24
CA LEU A 254 -5.21 12.99 33.75
C LEU A 254 -4.97 14.03 34.83
N PHE A 255 -5.99 14.32 35.61
CA PHE A 255 -5.92 15.31 36.71
C PHE A 255 -5.10 14.78 37.88
N VAL A 256 -5.25 13.50 38.22
CA VAL A 256 -4.46 12.84 39.27
C VAL A 256 -2.97 12.88 38.95
N THR A 257 -2.62 12.50 37.72
CA THR A 257 -1.21 12.52 37.26
C THR A 257 -0.60 13.91 37.40
N ARG A 258 -1.32 14.96 36.99
CA ARG A 258 -0.81 16.33 37.10
C ARG A 258 -0.65 16.81 38.54
N LYS A 259 -1.57 16.46 39.42
CA LYS A 259 -1.44 16.76 40.87
C LYS A 259 -0.18 16.11 41.45
N GLU A 260 0.07 14.85 41.13
CA GLU A 260 1.27 14.13 41.57
C GLU A 260 2.57 14.74 41.00
N GLU A 261 2.57 15.23 39.76
CA GLU A 261 3.71 15.95 39.18
C GLU A 261 4.02 17.24 39.93
N ILE A 262 2.98 18.04 40.27
CA ILE A 262 3.13 19.28 41.00
C ILE A 262 3.62 19.00 42.42
N GLU A 263 3.09 17.99 43.12
CA GLU A 263 3.55 17.58 44.46
C GLU A 263 5.01 17.13 44.47
N ASN A 264 5.46 16.46 43.39
CA ASN A 264 6.83 15.96 43.26
C ASN A 264 7.81 16.99 42.66
N GLY A 265 7.36 18.21 42.40
CA GLY A 265 8.20 19.34 41.96
C GLY A 265 8.76 19.14 40.52
N LYS A 266 8.00 18.47 39.65
CA LYS A 266 8.35 18.22 38.26
C LYS A 266 7.56 19.10 37.29
#